data_51680de57e3c810856d69b4b39a95066
#
_entry.id   51680de57e3c810856d69b4b39a95066
#
_cell.length_a   1.000
_cell.length_b   1.000
_cell.length_c   1.000
_cell.angle_alpha   90.00
_cell.angle_beta   90.00
_cell.angle_gamma   90.00
#
_symmetry.space_group_name_H-M   'P 1'
#
loop_
_entity.id
_entity.type
_entity.pdbx_description
1 polymer ?
#
loop_
_entity_poly.entity_id
_entity_poly.type
_entity_poly.pdbx_seq_one_letter_code
_entity_poly.pdbx_strand_id
1 'polypeptide(L)'
;MKIELEQVSPHEIEKRSFEIITEELNGRTFPEDQELVVKRCIHTSADFDYADNLCFSEHAVAKGIEAIREGACIVTDTQMARSGINKKVLARHGGEALCFMSDEDVAARAKETGSTRAAACMEKAAELDKKLIIAVGNAPTALVRLYELIGEGKIKPALIIGVPVGFVNVVQSKELIMQTNIPYIVARGRKGGSNIAACSCNALLYMMDQDRGY
;
A
#
# COMPACT_ATOMS: atom_id res chain seq x y z
N MET A 1 -24.34 33.35 12.12
CA MET A 1 -23.14 33.24 11.28
C MET A 1 -23.53 32.38 10.09
N LYS A 2 -23.57 32.93 8.86
CA LYS A 2 -23.79 32.11 7.65
C LYS A 2 -22.46 31.44 7.30
N ILE A 3 -22.43 30.12 7.29
CA ILE A 3 -21.28 29.37 6.78
C ILE A 3 -21.46 29.34 5.25
N GLU A 4 -20.52 29.92 4.53
CA GLU A 4 -20.46 29.81 3.07
C GLU A 4 -19.73 28.50 2.74
N LEU A 5 -20.43 27.60 2.05
CA LEU A 5 -19.87 26.34 1.58
C LEU A 5 -19.53 26.49 0.10
N GLU A 6 -18.33 26.03 -0.29
CA GLU A 6 -17.96 25.91 -1.69
C GLU A 6 -18.89 24.91 -2.41
N GLN A 7 -19.48 25.34 -3.51
CA GLN A 7 -20.40 24.52 -4.29
C GLN A 7 -19.59 23.78 -5.39
N VAL A 8 -19.33 22.52 -5.17
CA VAL A 8 -18.61 21.64 -6.12
C VAL A 8 -19.50 20.49 -6.50
N SER A 9 -19.58 20.16 -7.79
CA SER A 9 -20.36 19.01 -8.23
C SER A 9 -19.69 17.68 -7.80
N PRO A 10 -20.46 16.61 -7.50
CA PRO A 10 -19.90 15.38 -6.95
C PRO A 10 -18.76 14.77 -7.75
N HIS A 11 -18.80 14.86 -9.08
CA HIS A 11 -17.76 14.34 -9.96
C HIS A 11 -16.49 15.24 -10.04
N GLU A 12 -16.56 16.47 -9.52
CA GLU A 12 -15.42 17.41 -9.48
C GLU A 12 -14.75 17.49 -8.10
N ILE A 13 -15.38 16.92 -7.05
CA ILE A 13 -14.85 17.01 -5.67
C ILE A 13 -13.41 16.49 -5.58
N GLU A 14 -13.12 15.36 -6.20
CA GLU A 14 -11.75 14.81 -6.16
C GLU A 14 -10.76 15.73 -6.88
N LYS A 15 -11.11 16.22 -8.06
CA LYS A 15 -10.28 17.17 -8.83
C LYS A 15 -10.01 18.42 -7.99
N ARG A 16 -11.06 19.00 -7.39
CA ARG A 16 -10.92 20.17 -6.52
C ARG A 16 -10.02 19.90 -5.32
N SER A 17 -10.14 18.73 -4.70
CA SER A 17 -9.25 18.32 -3.61
C SER A 17 -7.78 18.25 -4.05
N PHE A 18 -7.49 17.71 -5.24
CA PHE A 18 -6.14 17.67 -5.78
C PHE A 18 -5.59 19.05 -6.15
N GLU A 19 -6.44 19.98 -6.60
CA GLU A 19 -6.07 21.39 -6.81
C GLU A 19 -5.62 22.04 -5.50
N ILE A 20 -6.43 21.92 -4.43
CA ILE A 20 -6.11 22.44 -3.10
C ILE A 20 -4.79 21.85 -2.57
N ILE A 21 -4.63 20.52 -2.66
CA ILE A 21 -3.40 19.84 -2.25
C ILE A 21 -2.19 20.40 -3.03
N THR A 22 -2.35 20.63 -4.32
CA THR A 22 -1.27 21.17 -5.16
C THR A 22 -0.91 22.61 -4.76
N GLU A 23 -1.91 23.45 -4.48
CA GLU A 23 -1.72 24.81 -3.98
C GLU A 23 -0.98 24.81 -2.63
N GLU A 24 -1.41 23.95 -1.68
CA GLU A 24 -0.82 23.87 -0.34
C GLU A 24 0.59 23.24 -0.34
N LEU A 25 0.93 22.41 -1.33
CA LEU A 25 2.30 21.93 -1.56
C LEU A 25 3.27 23.04 -2.00
N ASN A 26 2.75 24.25 -2.30
CA ASN A 26 3.52 25.48 -2.49
C ASN A 26 4.69 25.34 -3.48
N GLY A 27 4.44 24.78 -4.67
CA GLY A 27 5.43 24.61 -5.73
C GLY A 27 6.37 23.41 -5.56
N ARG A 28 6.15 22.59 -4.53
CA ARG A 28 6.89 21.34 -4.37
C ARG A 28 6.58 20.37 -5.52
N THR A 29 7.62 19.84 -6.13
CA THR A 29 7.53 18.89 -7.24
C THR A 29 7.96 17.48 -6.81
N PHE A 30 7.42 16.48 -7.47
CA PHE A 30 7.77 15.08 -7.31
C PHE A 30 8.13 14.47 -8.67
N PRO A 31 8.86 13.35 -8.72
CA PRO A 31 8.96 12.56 -9.94
C PRO A 31 7.56 12.24 -10.47
N GLU A 32 7.39 12.32 -11.78
CA GLU A 32 6.07 12.20 -12.45
C GLU A 32 5.33 10.92 -12.06
N ASP A 33 6.05 9.81 -11.97
CA ASP A 33 5.50 8.50 -11.58
C ASP A 33 5.11 8.42 -10.08
N GLN A 34 5.68 9.27 -9.20
CA GLN A 34 5.42 9.25 -7.75
C GLN A 34 4.34 10.23 -7.31
N GLU A 35 4.14 11.30 -8.07
CA GLU A 35 3.27 12.43 -7.69
C GLU A 35 1.86 11.99 -7.30
N LEU A 36 1.24 11.11 -8.11
CA LEU A 36 -0.11 10.65 -7.83
C LEU A 36 -0.18 9.83 -6.53
N VAL A 37 0.82 8.99 -6.24
CA VAL A 37 0.86 8.21 -4.98
C VAL A 37 0.94 9.16 -3.78
N VAL A 38 1.84 10.15 -3.84
CA VAL A 38 2.00 11.16 -2.77
C VAL A 38 0.70 11.93 -2.54
N LYS A 39 0.15 12.52 -3.59
CA LYS A 39 -1.10 13.31 -3.50
C LYS A 39 -2.28 12.47 -3.00
N ARG A 40 -2.37 11.19 -3.38
CA ARG A 40 -3.42 10.30 -2.87
C ARG A 40 -3.25 9.97 -1.39
N CYS A 41 -2.03 9.80 -0.91
CA CYS A 41 -1.78 9.61 0.51
C CYS A 41 -2.18 10.86 1.31
N ILE A 42 -1.85 12.07 0.81
CA ILE A 42 -2.28 13.34 1.42
C ILE A 42 -3.81 13.44 1.38
N HIS A 43 -4.45 13.21 0.23
CA HIS A 43 -5.90 13.28 0.09
C HIS A 43 -6.65 12.34 1.06
N THR A 44 -6.14 11.11 1.24
CA THR A 44 -6.73 10.09 2.11
C THR A 44 -6.62 10.43 3.60
N SER A 45 -5.59 11.19 4.00
CA SER A 45 -5.24 11.42 5.40
C SER A 45 -5.36 12.88 5.84
N ALA A 46 -5.44 13.81 4.89
CA ALA A 46 -5.25 15.25 5.09
C ALA A 46 -3.91 15.58 5.78
N ASP A 47 -2.87 14.75 5.57
CA ASP A 47 -1.57 14.87 6.21
C ASP A 47 -0.46 15.09 5.17
N PHE A 48 0.08 16.31 5.16
CA PHE A 48 1.11 16.74 4.21
C PHE A 48 2.50 16.14 4.50
N ASP A 49 2.73 15.54 5.68
CA ASP A 49 3.99 14.86 5.97
C ASP A 49 4.28 13.69 5.02
N TYR A 50 3.26 13.16 4.35
CA TYR A 50 3.47 12.13 3.29
C TYR A 50 4.29 12.65 2.11
N ALA A 51 4.33 13.97 1.89
CA ALA A 51 5.20 14.59 0.91
C ALA A 51 6.69 14.43 1.25
N ASP A 52 7.04 14.31 2.53
CA ASP A 52 8.41 14.15 3.02
C ASP A 52 8.75 12.68 3.33
N ASN A 53 7.75 11.93 3.80
CA ASN A 53 7.98 10.63 4.41
C ASN A 53 7.80 9.45 3.47
N LEU A 54 7.17 9.63 2.30
CA LEU A 54 7.10 8.57 1.31
C LEU A 54 8.46 8.37 0.61
N CYS A 55 8.98 7.16 0.73
CA CYS A 55 10.23 6.73 0.12
C CYS A 55 9.92 5.67 -0.94
N PHE A 56 10.49 5.84 -2.11
CA PHE A 56 10.35 4.94 -3.24
C PHE A 56 11.73 4.36 -3.59
N SER A 57 11.81 3.05 -3.81
CA SER A 57 12.98 2.50 -4.48
C SER A 57 12.96 2.86 -5.98
N GLU A 58 14.09 2.71 -6.64
CA GLU A 58 14.21 2.97 -8.06
C GLU A 58 13.17 2.16 -8.86
N HIS A 59 12.40 2.85 -9.71
CA HIS A 59 11.34 2.28 -10.55
C HIS A 59 10.21 1.55 -9.80
N ALA A 60 10.01 1.80 -8.50
CA ALA A 60 8.99 1.10 -7.70
C ALA A 60 7.59 1.16 -8.31
N VAL A 61 7.17 2.35 -8.74
CA VAL A 61 5.84 2.58 -9.34
C VAL A 61 5.72 1.83 -10.67
N ALA A 62 6.71 1.96 -11.54
CA ALA A 62 6.71 1.29 -12.85
C ALA A 62 6.63 -0.25 -12.69
N LYS A 63 7.43 -0.82 -11.77
CA LYS A 63 7.43 -2.26 -11.47
C LYS A 63 6.11 -2.73 -10.85
N GLY A 64 5.49 -1.90 -10.00
CA GLY A 64 4.16 -2.18 -9.46
C GLY A 64 3.08 -2.23 -10.55
N ILE A 65 3.09 -1.26 -11.45
CA ILE A 65 2.19 -1.19 -12.61
C ILE A 65 2.40 -2.40 -13.53
N GLU A 66 3.64 -2.73 -13.85
CA GLU A 66 3.98 -3.90 -14.67
C GLU A 66 3.45 -5.19 -14.02
N ALA A 67 3.67 -5.38 -12.72
CA ALA A 67 3.17 -6.54 -12.01
C ALA A 67 1.63 -6.64 -12.06
N ILE A 68 0.91 -5.53 -11.91
CA ILE A 68 -0.55 -5.51 -12.02
C ILE A 68 -0.99 -5.90 -13.43
N ARG A 69 -0.34 -5.38 -14.48
CA ARG A 69 -0.63 -5.76 -15.89
C ARG A 69 -0.45 -7.24 -16.15
N GLU A 70 0.44 -7.88 -15.41
CA GLU A 70 0.70 -9.33 -15.49
C GLU A 70 -0.17 -10.17 -14.54
N GLY A 71 -1.21 -9.57 -13.96
CA GLY A 71 -2.17 -10.27 -13.13
C GLY A 71 -1.73 -10.49 -11.69
N ALA A 72 -0.84 -9.66 -11.15
CA ALA A 72 -0.37 -9.81 -9.78
C ALA A 72 -1.52 -9.77 -8.77
N CYS A 73 -1.43 -10.64 -7.76
CA CYS A 73 -2.27 -10.57 -6.57
C CYS A 73 -1.72 -9.55 -5.58
N ILE A 74 -2.61 -8.75 -4.97
CA ILE A 74 -2.25 -7.85 -3.88
C ILE A 74 -2.61 -8.53 -2.56
N VAL A 75 -1.61 -8.87 -1.74
CA VAL A 75 -1.81 -9.44 -0.42
C VAL A 75 -1.69 -8.35 0.63
N THR A 76 -2.68 -8.24 1.50
CA THR A 76 -2.74 -7.25 2.58
C THR A 76 -2.69 -7.89 3.95
N ASP A 77 -2.17 -7.15 4.94
CA ASP A 77 -2.13 -7.58 6.34
C ASP A 77 -3.41 -7.27 7.12
N THR A 78 -4.39 -6.61 6.49
CA THR A 78 -5.69 -6.30 7.12
C THR A 78 -6.84 -6.42 6.14
N GLN A 79 -8.01 -6.84 6.63
CA GLN A 79 -9.25 -6.82 5.83
C GLN A 79 -9.67 -5.40 5.44
N MET A 80 -9.32 -4.40 6.26
CA MET A 80 -9.58 -2.98 5.94
C MET A 80 -8.81 -2.55 4.67
N ALA A 81 -7.51 -2.83 4.59
CA ALA A 81 -6.73 -2.52 3.39
C ALA A 81 -7.28 -3.27 2.17
N ARG A 82 -7.55 -4.58 2.30
CA ARG A 82 -8.17 -5.38 1.23
C ARG A 82 -9.50 -4.80 0.76
N SER A 83 -10.33 -4.32 1.69
CA SER A 83 -11.64 -3.75 1.36
C SER A 83 -11.52 -2.41 0.63
N GLY A 84 -10.49 -1.62 0.93
CA GLY A 84 -10.24 -0.31 0.31
C GLY A 84 -9.66 -0.39 -1.10
N ILE A 85 -9.11 -1.54 -1.52
CA ILE A 85 -8.57 -1.72 -2.87
C ILE A 85 -9.71 -1.81 -3.89
N ASN A 86 -9.58 -1.11 -5.01
CA ASN A 86 -10.53 -1.18 -6.12
C ASN A 86 -10.40 -2.52 -6.87
N LYS A 87 -11.16 -3.51 -6.40
CA LYS A 87 -11.15 -4.88 -6.94
C LYS A 87 -11.66 -4.96 -8.37
N LYS A 88 -12.55 -4.04 -8.79
CA LYS A 88 -13.07 -4.03 -10.18
C LYS A 88 -11.95 -3.70 -11.16
N VAL A 89 -11.19 -2.66 -10.87
CA VAL A 89 -10.04 -2.27 -11.71
C VAL A 89 -8.97 -3.35 -11.67
N LEU A 90 -8.60 -3.85 -10.47
CA LEU A 90 -7.61 -4.91 -10.33
C LEU A 90 -7.98 -6.17 -11.12
N ALA A 91 -9.25 -6.58 -11.08
CA ALA A 91 -9.73 -7.77 -11.81
C ALA A 91 -9.69 -7.62 -13.34
N ARG A 92 -9.79 -6.38 -13.89
CA ARG A 92 -9.62 -6.14 -15.33
C ARG A 92 -8.24 -6.56 -15.84
N HIS A 93 -7.26 -6.53 -14.94
CA HIS A 93 -5.88 -6.96 -15.22
C HIS A 93 -5.59 -8.40 -14.77
N GLY A 94 -6.61 -9.17 -14.37
CA GLY A 94 -6.46 -10.56 -13.93
C GLY A 94 -5.96 -10.72 -12.49
N GLY A 95 -5.78 -9.62 -11.75
CA GLY A 95 -5.34 -9.65 -10.36
C GLY A 95 -6.49 -9.79 -9.37
N GLU A 96 -6.14 -10.11 -8.13
CA GLU A 96 -7.08 -10.19 -7.01
C GLU A 96 -6.46 -9.61 -5.72
N ALA A 97 -7.31 -9.15 -4.80
CA ALA A 97 -6.88 -8.68 -3.49
C ALA A 97 -7.16 -9.74 -2.42
N LEU A 98 -6.12 -10.16 -1.70
CA LEU A 98 -6.14 -11.22 -0.70
C LEU A 98 -5.80 -10.70 0.69
N CYS A 99 -6.35 -11.33 1.71
CA CYS A 99 -5.99 -11.11 3.12
C CYS A 99 -6.30 -12.38 3.91
N PHE A 100 -5.29 -12.98 4.50
CA PHE A 100 -5.39 -14.27 5.19
C PHE A 100 -5.62 -14.16 6.71
N MET A 101 -5.82 -12.93 7.23
CA MET A 101 -5.96 -12.68 8.68
C MET A 101 -7.12 -13.40 9.36
N SER A 102 -8.15 -13.76 8.59
CA SER A 102 -9.34 -14.47 9.09
C SER A 102 -9.29 -15.98 8.85
N ASP A 103 -8.23 -16.50 8.22
CA ASP A 103 -8.12 -17.90 7.87
C ASP A 103 -7.76 -18.73 9.08
N GLU A 104 -8.44 -19.89 9.25
CA GLU A 104 -8.28 -20.77 10.41
C GLU A 104 -6.88 -21.40 10.46
N ASP A 105 -6.32 -21.79 9.31
CA ASP A 105 -4.97 -22.35 9.18
C ASP A 105 -3.89 -21.34 9.59
N VAL A 106 -4.09 -20.05 9.27
CA VAL A 106 -3.19 -18.95 9.68
C VAL A 106 -3.27 -18.75 11.21
N ALA A 107 -4.47 -18.81 11.79
CA ALA A 107 -4.64 -18.71 13.22
C ALA A 107 -3.99 -19.91 13.96
N ALA A 108 -4.13 -21.12 13.42
CA ALA A 108 -3.51 -22.33 13.96
C ALA A 108 -1.98 -22.25 13.86
N ARG A 109 -1.42 -21.90 12.71
CA ARG A 109 0.02 -21.71 12.48
C ARG A 109 0.62 -20.68 13.44
N ALA A 110 -0.02 -19.53 13.60
CA ALA A 110 0.43 -18.49 14.53
C ALA A 110 0.50 -18.99 15.97
N LYS A 111 -0.49 -19.78 16.41
CA LYS A 111 -0.53 -20.37 17.74
C LYS A 111 0.56 -21.43 17.94
N GLU A 112 0.77 -22.31 16.95
CA GLU A 112 1.77 -23.37 16.97
C GLU A 112 3.19 -22.83 17.04
N THR A 113 3.49 -21.81 16.23
CA THR A 113 4.82 -21.20 16.13
C THR A 113 5.08 -20.11 17.18
N GLY A 114 4.08 -19.71 17.97
CA GLY A 114 4.17 -18.58 18.90
C GLY A 114 4.35 -17.23 18.19
N SER A 115 4.01 -17.14 16.89
CA SER A 115 4.13 -15.93 16.08
C SER A 115 2.82 -15.13 16.04
N THR A 116 2.85 -13.98 15.36
CA THR A 116 1.62 -13.21 15.12
C THR A 116 0.88 -13.74 13.89
N ARG A 117 -0.45 -13.56 13.85
CA ARG A 117 -1.22 -13.88 12.62
C ARG A 117 -0.71 -13.13 11.40
N ALA A 118 -0.24 -11.90 11.58
CA ALA A 118 0.29 -11.10 10.49
C ALA A 118 1.59 -11.70 9.91
N ALA A 119 2.46 -12.26 10.76
CA ALA A 119 3.64 -13.01 10.30
C ALA A 119 3.22 -14.30 9.58
N ALA A 120 2.30 -15.08 10.15
CA ALA A 120 1.78 -16.30 9.51
C ALA A 120 1.05 -16.01 8.17
N CYS A 121 0.43 -14.83 8.01
CA CYS A 121 -0.10 -14.39 6.71
C CYS A 121 0.99 -14.25 5.64
N MET A 122 2.17 -13.75 6.01
CA MET A 122 3.29 -13.61 5.05
C MET A 122 3.86 -14.97 4.67
N GLU A 123 3.88 -15.93 5.59
CA GLU A 123 4.24 -17.32 5.29
C GLU A 123 3.26 -17.95 4.30
N LYS A 124 1.96 -17.78 4.53
CA LYS A 124 0.93 -18.27 3.59
C LYS A 124 1.02 -17.56 2.23
N ALA A 125 1.35 -16.26 2.21
CA ALA A 125 1.58 -15.53 0.96
C ALA A 125 2.78 -16.11 0.18
N ALA A 126 3.83 -16.55 0.87
CA ALA A 126 5.01 -17.16 0.25
C ALA A 126 4.72 -18.54 -0.40
N GLU A 127 3.62 -19.18 -0.02
CA GLU A 127 3.18 -20.47 -0.59
C GLU A 127 2.39 -20.28 -1.92
N LEU A 128 2.05 -19.03 -2.28
CA LEU A 128 1.30 -18.76 -3.51
C LEU A 128 2.22 -18.82 -4.74
N ASP A 129 1.86 -19.63 -5.72
CA ASP A 129 2.50 -19.64 -7.04
C ASP A 129 1.91 -18.53 -7.94
N LYS A 130 2.12 -17.27 -7.52
CA LYS A 130 1.59 -16.07 -8.18
C LYS A 130 2.57 -14.92 -8.06
N LYS A 131 2.52 -13.99 -9.01
CA LYS A 131 3.18 -12.69 -8.86
C LYS A 131 2.49 -11.90 -7.76
N LEU A 132 3.24 -11.34 -6.81
CA LEU A 132 2.70 -10.72 -5.61
C LEU A 132 3.12 -9.26 -5.48
N ILE A 133 2.15 -8.43 -5.08
CA ILE A 133 2.38 -7.14 -4.43
C ILE A 133 1.95 -7.31 -2.98
N ILE A 134 2.84 -6.99 -2.04
CA ILE A 134 2.53 -7.08 -0.60
C ILE A 134 2.26 -5.68 -0.06
N ALA A 135 1.08 -5.45 0.51
CA ALA A 135 0.67 -4.16 1.06
C ALA A 135 0.36 -4.27 2.56
N VAL A 136 1.30 -3.79 3.39
CA VAL A 136 1.23 -3.84 4.85
C VAL A 136 0.89 -2.47 5.40
N GLY A 137 -0.27 -2.34 6.04
CA GLY A 137 -0.77 -1.08 6.59
C GLY A 137 -0.90 -1.04 8.11
N ASN A 138 -0.72 -2.18 8.80
CA ASN A 138 -0.92 -2.25 10.25
C ASN A 138 0.20 -2.95 11.00
N ALA A 139 0.63 -4.14 10.58
CA ALA A 139 1.46 -5.01 11.40
C ALA A 139 2.96 -4.93 11.06
N PRO A 140 3.81 -4.33 11.92
CA PRO A 140 5.27 -4.37 11.77
C PRO A 140 5.81 -5.78 11.67
N THR A 141 5.21 -6.73 12.39
CA THR A 141 5.61 -8.15 12.38
C THR A 141 5.42 -8.82 11.02
N ALA A 142 4.48 -8.34 10.19
CA ALA A 142 4.35 -8.78 8.81
C ALA A 142 5.57 -8.35 7.97
N LEU A 143 6.04 -7.11 8.13
CA LEU A 143 7.24 -6.63 7.41
C LEU A 143 8.51 -7.34 7.86
N VAL A 144 8.67 -7.59 9.18
CA VAL A 144 9.81 -8.34 9.72
C VAL A 144 9.83 -9.74 9.12
N ARG A 145 8.69 -10.46 9.18
CA ARG A 145 8.62 -11.81 8.63
C ARG A 145 8.84 -11.84 7.11
N LEU A 146 8.31 -10.85 6.40
CA LEU A 146 8.52 -10.70 4.98
C LEU A 146 10.01 -10.51 4.64
N TYR A 147 10.71 -9.68 5.41
CA TYR A 147 12.16 -9.48 5.28
C TYR A 147 12.93 -10.80 5.44
N GLU A 148 12.59 -11.60 6.47
CA GLU A 148 13.18 -12.93 6.71
C GLU A 148 12.93 -13.88 5.53
N LEU A 149 11.67 -13.98 5.08
CA LEU A 149 11.29 -14.85 3.95
C LEU A 149 11.99 -14.46 2.64
N ILE A 150 12.22 -13.16 2.41
CA ILE A 150 13.00 -12.67 1.27
C ILE A 150 14.47 -13.12 1.41
N GLY A 151 15.06 -12.97 2.59
CA GLY A 151 16.43 -13.41 2.87
C GLY A 151 16.61 -14.93 2.74
N GLU A 152 15.58 -15.70 3.09
CA GLU A 152 15.51 -17.16 2.92
C GLU A 152 15.25 -17.59 1.46
N GLY A 153 14.97 -16.65 0.56
CA GLY A 153 14.63 -16.95 -0.83
C GLY A 153 13.25 -17.59 -1.03
N LYS A 154 12.38 -17.55 0.00
CA LYS A 154 11.04 -18.16 -0.01
C LYS A 154 9.97 -17.32 -0.69
N ILE A 155 10.20 -16.01 -0.80
CA ILE A 155 9.27 -15.09 -1.46
C ILE A 155 10.05 -14.00 -2.20
N LYS A 156 9.55 -13.61 -3.37
CA LYS A 156 10.10 -12.50 -4.16
C LYS A 156 8.95 -11.62 -4.68
N PRO A 157 8.41 -10.72 -3.87
CA PRO A 157 7.36 -9.81 -4.33
C PRO A 157 7.85 -8.90 -5.45
N ALA A 158 6.97 -8.53 -6.36
CA ALA A 158 7.25 -7.54 -7.39
C ALA A 158 7.31 -6.12 -6.81
N LEU A 159 6.53 -5.88 -5.73
CA LEU A 159 6.52 -4.61 -5.00
C LEU A 159 6.10 -4.85 -3.54
N ILE A 160 6.69 -4.09 -2.62
CA ILE A 160 6.24 -4.01 -1.22
C ILE A 160 5.75 -2.57 -0.95
N ILE A 161 4.50 -2.43 -0.51
CA ILE A 161 3.94 -1.20 0.04
C ILE A 161 3.98 -1.34 1.56
N GLY A 162 5.05 -0.78 2.18
CA GLY A 162 5.34 -0.91 3.60
C GLY A 162 4.95 0.34 4.38
N VAL A 163 3.69 0.45 4.76
CA VAL A 163 3.13 1.65 5.39
C VAL A 163 2.38 1.35 6.71
N PRO A 164 2.88 0.45 7.58
CA PRO A 164 2.21 0.24 8.85
C PRO A 164 2.27 1.50 9.72
N VAL A 165 1.19 1.75 10.46
CA VAL A 165 1.10 2.83 11.47
C VAL A 165 1.43 2.26 12.85
N GLY A 166 2.09 3.04 13.72
CA GLY A 166 2.25 2.65 15.11
C GLY A 166 3.56 3.08 15.75
N PHE A 167 3.88 2.46 16.89
CA PHE A 167 4.97 2.89 17.77
C PHE A 167 6.02 1.80 18.01
N VAL A 168 5.59 0.53 18.21
CA VAL A 168 6.49 -0.56 18.57
C VAL A 168 7.02 -1.22 17.29
N ASN A 169 8.32 -1.15 17.06
CA ASN A 169 9.05 -1.73 15.92
C ASN A 169 8.58 -1.27 14.52
N VAL A 170 7.73 -0.24 14.43
CA VAL A 170 7.19 0.24 13.15
C VAL A 170 8.31 0.82 12.28
N VAL A 171 9.11 1.72 12.84
CA VAL A 171 10.22 2.35 12.12
C VAL A 171 11.23 1.30 11.68
N GLN A 172 11.66 0.44 12.61
CA GLN A 172 12.64 -0.61 12.33
C GLN A 172 12.19 -1.58 11.24
N SER A 173 10.92 -2.00 11.28
CA SER A 173 10.39 -2.92 10.25
C SER A 173 10.38 -2.31 8.84
N LYS A 174 10.12 -1.01 8.73
CA LYS A 174 10.18 -0.29 7.46
C LYS A 174 11.62 -0.13 6.95
N GLU A 175 12.55 0.21 7.84
CA GLU A 175 13.96 0.32 7.50
C GLU A 175 14.54 -1.04 7.02
N LEU A 176 14.09 -2.18 7.58
CA LEU A 176 14.46 -3.51 7.08
C LEU A 176 14.02 -3.73 5.64
N ILE A 177 12.79 -3.38 5.30
CA ILE A 177 12.28 -3.52 3.92
C ILE A 177 13.09 -2.67 2.94
N MET A 178 13.47 -1.45 3.32
CA MET A 178 14.28 -0.57 2.47
C MET A 178 15.71 -1.07 2.24
N GLN A 179 16.18 -2.06 3.01
CA GLN A 179 17.49 -2.72 2.81
C GLN A 179 17.42 -3.91 1.85
N THR A 180 16.21 -4.34 1.46
CA THR A 180 16.05 -5.45 0.51
C THR A 180 16.29 -4.98 -0.93
N ASN A 181 16.52 -5.94 -1.83
CA ASN A 181 16.58 -5.69 -3.28
C ASN A 181 15.18 -5.71 -3.94
N ILE A 182 14.11 -5.75 -3.15
CA ILE A 182 12.73 -5.75 -3.65
C ILE A 182 12.28 -4.30 -3.84
N PRO A 183 11.57 -3.98 -4.94
CA PRO A 183 10.95 -2.67 -5.11
C PRO A 183 10.02 -2.34 -3.95
N TYR A 184 10.07 -1.09 -3.44
CA TYR A 184 9.25 -0.68 -2.33
C TYR A 184 8.68 0.74 -2.46
N ILE A 185 7.52 0.93 -1.83
CA ILE A 185 6.92 2.22 -1.45
C ILE A 185 6.74 2.17 0.07
N VAL A 186 7.44 3.01 0.82
CA VAL A 186 7.47 2.99 2.29
C VAL A 186 7.15 4.38 2.82
N ALA A 187 6.22 4.48 3.77
CA ALA A 187 6.05 5.70 4.56
C ALA A 187 7.01 5.65 5.75
N ARG A 188 8.16 6.33 5.65
CA ARG A 188 9.17 6.37 6.72
C ARG A 188 8.58 6.94 8.02
N GLY A 189 9.10 6.51 9.16
CA GLY A 189 8.62 6.94 10.46
C GLY A 189 7.37 6.15 10.92
N ARG A 190 6.54 6.78 11.77
CA ARG A 190 5.42 6.12 12.48
C ARG A 190 4.09 6.21 11.76
N LYS A 191 3.94 7.13 10.80
CA LYS A 191 2.70 7.34 10.06
C LYS A 191 2.46 6.26 9.03
N GLY A 192 1.20 6.00 8.74
CA GLY A 192 0.76 4.96 7.83
C GLY A 192 -0.68 4.56 8.13
N GLY A 193 -1.05 3.35 7.75
CA GLY A 193 -2.37 2.79 8.03
C GLY A 193 -2.89 1.93 6.89
N SER A 194 -3.93 1.14 7.17
CA SER A 194 -4.61 0.32 6.16
C SER A 194 -5.21 1.17 5.03
N ASN A 195 -5.66 2.40 5.33
CA ASN A 195 -6.14 3.36 4.35
C ASN A 195 -5.00 3.82 3.41
N ILE A 196 -3.79 4.05 3.96
CA ILE A 196 -2.60 4.44 3.18
C ILE A 196 -2.14 3.28 2.30
N ALA A 197 -2.16 2.04 2.81
CA ALA A 197 -1.85 0.86 2.01
C ALA A 197 -2.83 0.71 0.83
N ALA A 198 -4.14 0.82 1.09
CA ALA A 198 -5.17 0.72 0.05
C ALA A 198 -5.07 1.87 -0.97
N CYS A 199 -4.90 3.11 -0.54
CA CYS A 199 -4.82 4.25 -1.46
C CYS A 199 -3.54 4.21 -2.32
N SER A 200 -2.41 3.71 -1.79
CA SER A 200 -1.19 3.49 -2.58
C SER A 200 -1.39 2.43 -3.67
N CYS A 201 -2.06 1.32 -3.34
CA CYS A 201 -2.47 0.33 -4.35
C CYS A 201 -3.39 0.96 -5.41
N ASN A 202 -4.40 1.72 -4.98
CA ASN A 202 -5.34 2.37 -5.89
C ASN A 202 -4.67 3.44 -6.76
N ALA A 203 -3.63 4.13 -6.26
CA ALA A 203 -2.86 5.06 -7.07
C ALA A 203 -2.25 4.37 -8.29
N LEU A 204 -1.63 3.19 -8.11
CA LEU A 204 -1.09 2.40 -9.21
C LEU A 204 -2.18 1.97 -10.20
N LEU A 205 -3.33 1.50 -9.69
CA LEU A 205 -4.47 1.10 -10.52
C LEU A 205 -5.01 2.27 -11.36
N TYR A 206 -5.11 3.46 -10.78
CA TYR A 206 -5.67 4.64 -11.45
C TYR A 206 -4.70 5.33 -12.43
N MET A 207 -3.40 5.05 -12.33
CA MET A 207 -2.44 5.41 -13.38
C MET A 207 -2.62 4.57 -14.64
N MET A 208 -3.16 3.34 -14.50
CA MET A 208 -3.36 2.41 -15.61
C MET A 208 -4.74 2.55 -16.24
N ASP A 209 -5.75 2.85 -15.45
CA ASP A 209 -7.16 2.84 -15.84
C ASP A 209 -7.85 4.09 -15.28
N GLN A 210 -8.19 5.03 -16.16
CA GLN A 210 -8.91 6.26 -15.78
C GLN A 210 -10.39 5.99 -15.48
N ASP A 211 -10.96 4.92 -16.03
CA ASP A 211 -12.31 4.44 -15.67
C ASP A 211 -12.24 3.65 -14.37
N ARG A 212 -12.54 4.32 -13.28
CA ARG A 212 -12.49 3.74 -11.91
C ARG A 212 -13.64 2.79 -11.59
N GLY A 213 -14.60 2.62 -12.52
CA GLY A 213 -15.72 1.69 -12.39
C GLY A 213 -16.77 2.11 -11.34
N TYR A 214 -16.88 3.44 -11.07
CA TYR A 214 -17.95 4.01 -10.26
C TYR A 214 -19.22 4.21 -11.09
#